data_e83608238cae8ca3eb94d94fb6d66486
#
_entry.id   e83608238cae8ca3eb94d94fb6d66486
#
_cell.length_a   1.000
_cell.length_b   1.000
_cell.length_c   1.000
_cell.angle_alpha   90.00
_cell.angle_beta   90.00
_cell.angle_gamma   90.00
#
_symmetry.space_group_name_H-M   'P 1'
#
loop_
_entity.id
_entity.type
_entity.pdbx_description
1 polymer ?
#
loop_
_entity_poly.entity_id
_entity_poly.type
_entity_poly.pdbx_seq_one_letter_code
_entity_poly.pdbx_strand_id
1 'polypeptide(L)'
;MGDDYLLLKNSNGIASLIYSYKSWNARIYELLYGAFIVRLNPYLFDFINAILGVIFILGLHILLFWDFRRRFNVQDIFLLITMLFLLCTTIAFESIFLWGDGSVNYLWGGVGVVLIMIHIKIFLLQRFGKKLVFFKKLESKIAIFLLLILSLTSAMSNEILCVFMILAYTTLFIALKIHKIKSPIYYKISFALIILGLLYLITAPGTNARIATEIARYDYMSLGEIWALSLGEKMARIFVVLSNFATKTPMIALIIIFSCAFFRIYTAKILYKKVVIFTLSLCLFCTILVQMPLLGIFTLFFMQLYIYRTNPNSINLIILVSLCAWILMGFSYLQFAKNLPLRARSIDLIMLICICLLYLKTYIFSKKFMLVLGGAMIAFFAYTIYQYADLRIKWNALCKYVESQKSLYGENAQIVYELEKFKIDYFMIGSFFKPNNDRYNKKLDYFGFDYVFGVKSMKFE
;
A
#
# COMPACT_ATOMS: atom_id res chain seq x y z
N MET A 1 -7.74 -10.06 10.80
CA MET A 1 -8.53 -10.26 12.03
C MET A 1 -7.85 -11.22 13.01
N GLY A 2 -7.32 -12.38 12.61
CA GLY A 2 -6.71 -13.32 13.57
C GLY A 2 -5.61 -12.73 14.44
N ASP A 3 -4.67 -12.01 13.84
CA ASP A 3 -3.57 -11.38 14.59
C ASP A 3 -4.07 -10.28 15.55
N ASP A 4 -5.17 -9.58 15.23
CA ASP A 4 -5.76 -8.56 16.11
C ASP A 4 -6.27 -9.18 17.42
N TYR A 5 -6.89 -10.36 17.36
CA TYR A 5 -7.36 -11.07 18.56
C TYR A 5 -6.19 -11.64 19.39
N LEU A 6 -5.12 -12.09 18.71
CA LEU A 6 -3.92 -12.51 19.41
C LEU A 6 -3.23 -11.33 20.12
N LEU A 7 -3.19 -10.18 19.47
CA LEU A 7 -2.70 -8.94 20.07
C LEU A 7 -3.57 -8.51 21.27
N LEU A 8 -4.89 -8.62 21.16
CA LEU A 8 -5.82 -8.32 22.25
C LEU A 8 -5.58 -9.25 23.45
N LYS A 9 -5.43 -10.56 23.21
CA LYS A 9 -5.12 -11.56 24.25
C LYS A 9 -3.83 -11.21 24.99
N ASN A 10 -2.81 -10.80 24.29
CA ASN A 10 -1.48 -10.52 24.83
C ASN A 10 -1.28 -9.04 25.26
N SER A 11 -2.27 -8.17 25.03
CA SER A 11 -2.16 -6.75 25.32
C SER A 11 -2.13 -6.49 26.83
N ASN A 12 -1.06 -5.84 27.29
CA ASN A 12 -0.87 -5.42 28.68
C ASN A 12 -0.19 -4.04 28.75
N GLY A 13 -0.69 -3.07 27.99
CA GLY A 13 -0.20 -1.70 27.97
C GLY A 13 1.31 -1.61 27.69
N ILE A 14 2.02 -0.86 28.52
CA ILE A 14 3.46 -0.60 28.37
C ILE A 14 4.29 -1.90 28.37
N ALA A 15 3.90 -2.91 29.15
CA ALA A 15 4.62 -4.20 29.19
C ALA A 15 4.60 -4.89 27.82
N SER A 16 3.45 -4.90 27.14
CA SER A 16 3.33 -5.46 25.77
C SER A 16 4.15 -4.67 24.76
N LEU A 17 4.17 -3.34 24.87
CA LEU A 17 4.99 -2.49 24.02
C LEU A 17 6.47 -2.83 24.15
N ILE A 18 6.98 -2.91 25.38
CA ILE A 18 8.38 -3.27 25.66
C ILE A 18 8.69 -4.67 25.19
N TYR A 19 7.79 -5.63 25.43
CA TYR A 19 7.95 -7.01 24.98
C TYR A 19 8.03 -7.08 23.44
N SER A 20 7.08 -6.48 22.73
CA SER A 20 7.06 -6.49 21.26
C SER A 20 8.27 -5.79 20.66
N TYR A 21 8.70 -4.66 21.22
CA TYR A 21 9.91 -3.96 20.80
C TYR A 21 11.18 -4.83 20.93
N LYS A 22 11.26 -5.66 21.98
CA LYS A 22 12.41 -6.52 22.22
C LYS A 22 12.38 -7.82 21.42
N SER A 23 11.18 -8.39 21.17
CA SER A 23 11.04 -9.77 20.69
C SER A 23 10.44 -9.90 19.30
N TRP A 24 9.78 -8.86 18.75
CA TRP A 24 9.06 -9.01 17.51
C TRP A 24 9.34 -7.91 16.47
N ASN A 25 9.06 -6.63 16.76
CA ASN A 25 9.33 -5.53 15.84
C ASN A 25 9.35 -4.16 16.57
N ALA A 26 9.81 -3.12 15.83
CA ALA A 26 9.92 -1.77 16.35
C ALA A 26 8.97 -0.76 15.67
N ARG A 27 8.04 -1.21 14.85
CA ARG A 27 7.15 -0.33 14.10
C ARG A 27 6.22 0.40 15.05
N ILE A 28 6.38 1.72 15.15
CA ILE A 28 5.75 2.53 16.22
C ILE A 28 4.23 2.37 16.26
N TYR A 29 3.55 2.39 15.11
CA TYR A 29 2.10 2.29 15.07
C TYR A 29 1.61 0.88 15.44
N GLU A 30 2.35 -0.19 15.06
CA GLU A 30 2.05 -1.56 15.46
C GLU A 30 2.26 -1.75 16.97
N LEU A 31 3.34 -1.19 17.51
CA LEU A 31 3.59 -1.19 18.97
C LEU A 31 2.46 -0.50 19.75
N LEU A 32 2.04 0.68 19.30
CA LEU A 32 0.93 1.42 19.93
C LEU A 32 -0.41 0.69 19.74
N TYR A 33 -0.64 0.09 18.59
CA TYR A 33 -1.84 -0.70 18.33
C TYR A 33 -1.93 -1.90 19.28
N GLY A 34 -0.92 -2.75 19.32
CA GLY A 34 -0.88 -3.93 20.16
C GLY A 34 -0.90 -3.63 21.66
N ALA A 35 -0.31 -2.49 22.09
CA ALA A 35 -0.28 -2.12 23.50
C ALA A 35 -1.58 -1.48 24.00
N PHE A 36 -2.20 -0.61 23.20
CA PHE A 36 -3.26 0.28 23.66
C PHE A 36 -4.49 0.29 22.74
N ILE A 37 -4.29 0.44 21.41
CA ILE A 37 -5.38 0.76 20.50
C ILE A 37 -6.30 -0.44 20.29
N VAL A 38 -5.76 -1.67 20.26
CA VAL A 38 -6.54 -2.90 20.09
C VAL A 38 -7.60 -3.10 21.17
N ARG A 39 -7.44 -2.46 22.35
CA ARG A 39 -8.40 -2.48 23.46
C ARG A 39 -9.43 -1.37 23.39
N LEU A 40 -9.28 -0.41 22.49
CA LEU A 40 -10.28 0.63 22.29
C LEU A 40 -11.54 0.02 21.68
N ASN A 41 -12.65 0.78 21.81
CA ASN A 41 -13.88 0.40 21.14
C ASN A 41 -13.63 0.15 19.65
N PRO A 42 -13.93 -1.06 19.12
CA PRO A 42 -13.67 -1.40 17.71
C PRO A 42 -14.30 -0.42 16.73
N TYR A 43 -15.50 0.09 17.04
CA TYR A 43 -16.18 1.07 16.17
C TYR A 43 -15.44 2.40 16.10
N LEU A 44 -14.78 2.82 17.20
CA LEU A 44 -13.97 4.02 17.21
C LEU A 44 -12.71 3.83 16.35
N PHE A 45 -12.08 2.67 16.48
CA PHE A 45 -10.93 2.34 15.63
C PHE A 45 -11.31 2.31 14.14
N ASP A 46 -12.40 1.60 13.81
CA ASP A 46 -12.91 1.51 12.44
C ASP A 46 -13.23 2.88 11.85
N PHE A 47 -13.85 3.76 12.64
CA PHE A 47 -14.17 5.12 12.25
C PHE A 47 -12.91 5.95 11.96
N ILE A 48 -11.93 5.92 12.86
CA ILE A 48 -10.64 6.63 12.66
C ILE A 48 -9.93 6.08 11.42
N ASN A 49 -9.89 4.75 11.28
CA ASN A 49 -9.23 4.09 10.17
C ASN A 49 -9.89 4.44 8.83
N ALA A 50 -11.22 4.51 8.78
CA ALA A 50 -11.97 4.95 7.62
C ALA A 50 -11.64 6.40 7.24
N ILE A 51 -11.57 7.32 8.21
CA ILE A 51 -11.15 8.71 7.98
C ILE A 51 -9.75 8.77 7.39
N LEU A 52 -8.80 8.01 7.95
CA LEU A 52 -7.43 7.96 7.43
C LEU A 52 -7.39 7.37 6.02
N GLY A 53 -8.22 6.37 5.72
CA GLY A 53 -8.37 5.83 4.37
C GLY A 53 -8.85 6.89 3.37
N VAL A 54 -9.85 7.69 3.75
CA VAL A 54 -10.34 8.82 2.93
C VAL A 54 -9.24 9.87 2.73
N ILE A 55 -8.54 10.26 3.81
CA ILE A 55 -7.43 11.22 3.74
C ILE A 55 -6.32 10.70 2.82
N PHE A 56 -6.00 9.43 2.89
CA PHE A 56 -4.99 8.80 2.05
C PHE A 56 -5.36 8.87 0.56
N ILE A 57 -6.58 8.45 0.21
CA ILE A 57 -7.06 8.43 -1.19
C ILE A 57 -7.19 9.85 -1.75
N LEU A 58 -7.80 10.77 -1.00
CA LEU A 58 -7.89 12.17 -1.40
C LEU A 58 -6.51 12.81 -1.48
N GLY A 59 -5.64 12.51 -0.54
CA GLY A 59 -4.26 13.00 -0.53
C GLY A 59 -3.46 12.53 -1.75
N LEU A 60 -3.55 11.26 -2.13
CA LEU A 60 -2.95 10.76 -3.37
C LEU A 60 -3.52 11.48 -4.60
N HIS A 61 -4.82 11.69 -4.66
CA HIS A 61 -5.45 12.41 -5.76
C HIS A 61 -4.93 13.86 -5.84
N ILE A 62 -4.86 14.55 -4.71
CA ILE A 62 -4.29 15.91 -4.60
C ILE A 62 -2.82 15.90 -5.05
N LEU A 63 -2.04 14.94 -4.58
CA LEU A 63 -0.63 14.81 -4.91
C LEU A 63 -0.43 14.65 -6.42
N LEU A 64 -1.24 13.82 -7.08
CA LEU A 64 -1.07 13.50 -8.49
C LEU A 64 -1.66 14.56 -9.43
N PHE A 65 -2.85 15.07 -9.12
CA PHE A 65 -3.66 15.75 -10.11
C PHE A 65 -4.01 17.18 -9.80
N TRP A 66 -4.17 17.53 -8.54
CA TRP A 66 -4.62 18.86 -8.19
C TRP A 66 -3.44 19.83 -8.07
N ASP A 67 -3.50 20.91 -8.80
CA ASP A 67 -2.48 21.96 -8.78
C ASP A 67 -2.87 23.17 -7.92
N PHE A 68 -3.96 23.05 -7.13
CA PHE A 68 -4.50 24.06 -6.24
C PHE A 68 -4.94 25.39 -6.91
N ARG A 69 -5.02 25.41 -8.25
CA ARG A 69 -5.40 26.59 -9.03
C ARG A 69 -6.80 26.50 -9.63
N ARG A 70 -7.33 25.32 -9.75
CA ARG A 70 -8.64 25.05 -10.36
C ARG A 70 -9.58 24.33 -9.41
N ARG A 71 -10.88 24.46 -9.68
CA ARG A 71 -11.91 23.68 -8.98
C ARG A 71 -11.88 22.22 -9.44
N PHE A 72 -12.36 21.36 -8.57
CA PHE A 72 -12.63 19.95 -8.88
C PHE A 72 -13.64 19.84 -10.03
N ASN A 73 -13.39 18.94 -10.99
CA ASN A 73 -14.27 18.72 -12.12
C ASN A 73 -14.66 17.23 -12.24
N VAL A 74 -15.52 16.91 -13.22
CA VAL A 74 -16.01 15.53 -13.45
C VAL A 74 -14.85 14.56 -13.72
N GLN A 75 -13.80 14.97 -14.41
CA GLN A 75 -12.63 14.13 -14.66
C GLN A 75 -11.87 13.81 -13.36
N ASP A 76 -11.78 14.77 -12.43
CA ASP A 76 -11.13 14.53 -11.11
C ASP A 76 -11.94 13.52 -10.30
N ILE A 77 -13.27 13.61 -10.31
CA ILE A 77 -14.15 12.65 -9.65
C ILE A 77 -14.00 11.26 -10.29
N PHE A 78 -13.98 11.18 -11.61
CA PHE A 78 -13.77 9.93 -12.33
C PHE A 78 -12.42 9.30 -11.98
N LEU A 79 -11.34 10.05 -11.93
CA LEU A 79 -10.01 9.57 -11.56
C LEU A 79 -9.97 9.10 -10.09
N LEU A 80 -10.70 9.80 -9.19
CA LEU A 80 -10.80 9.40 -7.79
C LEU A 80 -11.54 8.06 -7.63
N ILE A 81 -12.68 7.90 -8.31
CA ILE A 81 -13.45 6.65 -8.33
C ILE A 81 -12.60 5.51 -8.93
N THR A 82 -11.87 5.79 -10.02
CA THR A 82 -10.98 4.81 -10.64
C THR A 82 -9.83 4.42 -9.71
N MET A 83 -9.26 5.37 -8.97
CA MET A 83 -8.23 5.09 -7.96
C MET A 83 -8.76 4.14 -6.89
N LEU A 84 -9.92 4.45 -6.32
CA LEU A 84 -10.55 3.60 -5.32
C LEU A 84 -10.86 2.21 -5.89
N PHE A 85 -11.40 2.13 -7.10
CA PHE A 85 -11.67 0.86 -7.77
C PHE A 85 -10.39 0.03 -7.94
N LEU A 86 -9.31 0.61 -8.45
CA LEU A 86 -8.04 -0.09 -8.62
C LEU A 86 -7.45 -0.54 -7.28
N LEU A 87 -7.54 0.27 -6.23
CA LEU A 87 -7.12 -0.13 -4.89
C LEU A 87 -7.93 -1.31 -4.37
N CYS A 88 -9.26 -1.26 -4.49
CA CYS A 88 -10.16 -2.34 -4.06
C CYS A 88 -9.94 -3.64 -4.82
N THR A 89 -9.49 -3.60 -6.07
CA THR A 89 -9.17 -4.81 -6.85
C THR A 89 -7.81 -5.41 -6.53
N THR A 90 -7.01 -4.78 -5.65
CA THR A 90 -5.72 -5.34 -5.22
C THR A 90 -5.92 -6.34 -4.09
N ILE A 91 -5.18 -7.43 -4.12
CA ILE A 91 -5.13 -8.42 -3.01
C ILE A 91 -4.67 -7.77 -1.70
N ALA A 92 -3.95 -6.65 -1.79
CA ALA A 92 -3.44 -5.94 -0.62
C ALA A 92 -4.48 -5.01 0.05
N PHE A 93 -5.61 -4.70 -0.60
CA PHE A 93 -6.60 -3.74 -0.08
C PHE A 93 -7.09 -4.13 1.31
N GLU A 94 -7.52 -5.36 1.47
CA GLU A 94 -7.96 -5.90 2.76
C GLU A 94 -6.89 -5.72 3.84
N SER A 95 -5.65 -6.11 3.53
CA SER A 95 -4.55 -6.06 4.50
C SER A 95 -4.09 -4.65 4.84
N ILE A 96 -4.35 -3.66 3.97
CA ILE A 96 -3.90 -2.27 4.15
C ILE A 96 -5.01 -1.42 4.79
N PHE A 97 -6.27 -1.63 4.40
CA PHE A 97 -7.36 -0.74 4.79
C PHE A 97 -8.32 -1.36 5.82
N LEU A 98 -8.45 -2.68 5.86
CA LEU A 98 -9.50 -3.34 6.63
C LEU A 98 -8.96 -4.15 7.82
N TRP A 99 -7.76 -4.71 7.70
CA TRP A 99 -7.14 -5.45 8.80
C TRP A 99 -6.45 -4.47 9.77
N GLY A 100 -6.79 -4.50 11.07
CA GLY A 100 -6.35 -3.54 12.07
C GLY A 100 -4.83 -3.40 12.14
N ASP A 101 -4.12 -4.48 12.42
CA ASP A 101 -2.65 -4.48 12.48
C ASP A 101 -2.02 -4.07 11.13
N GLY A 102 -2.57 -4.54 10.02
CA GLY A 102 -2.11 -4.14 8.69
C GLY A 102 -2.35 -2.67 8.39
N SER A 103 -3.49 -2.11 8.80
CA SER A 103 -3.80 -0.71 8.54
C SER A 103 -2.89 0.24 9.31
N VAL A 104 -2.59 -0.04 10.57
CA VAL A 104 -1.64 0.79 11.34
C VAL A 104 -0.23 0.72 10.77
N ASN A 105 0.17 -0.42 10.21
CA ASN A 105 1.48 -0.60 9.60
C ASN A 105 1.66 0.10 8.24
N TYR A 106 0.61 0.12 7.42
CA TYR A 106 0.73 0.57 6.02
C TYR A 106 -0.08 1.82 5.73
N LEU A 107 -1.35 1.90 6.18
CA LEU A 107 -2.21 3.04 5.91
C LEU A 107 -1.81 4.25 6.76
N TRP A 108 -1.65 4.10 8.08
CA TRP A 108 -1.38 5.22 8.97
C TRP A 108 -0.03 5.89 8.63
N GLY A 109 1.02 5.08 8.45
CA GLY A 109 2.31 5.57 7.97
C GLY A 109 2.21 6.20 6.58
N GLY A 110 1.45 5.57 5.68
CA GLY A 110 1.20 6.04 4.32
C GLY A 110 0.49 7.39 4.26
N VAL A 111 -0.48 7.65 5.15
CA VAL A 111 -1.12 8.98 5.30
C VAL A 111 -0.08 10.05 5.61
N GLY A 112 0.80 9.80 6.58
CA GLY A 112 1.87 10.73 6.91
C GLY A 112 2.78 11.02 5.72
N VAL A 113 3.18 9.98 4.98
CA VAL A 113 3.99 10.13 3.76
C VAL A 113 3.27 10.99 2.70
N VAL A 114 2.00 10.73 2.44
CA VAL A 114 1.21 11.50 1.46
C VAL A 114 1.11 12.97 1.88
N LEU A 115 0.88 13.26 3.15
CA LEU A 115 0.82 14.64 3.66
C LEU A 115 2.17 15.35 3.53
N ILE A 116 3.28 14.67 3.82
CA ILE A 116 4.64 15.19 3.60
C ILE A 116 4.85 15.51 2.12
N MET A 117 4.46 14.60 1.21
CA MET A 117 4.61 14.82 -0.23
C MET A 117 3.74 15.98 -0.74
N ILE A 118 2.52 16.16 -0.20
CA ILE A 118 1.69 17.33 -0.50
C ILE A 118 2.37 18.62 -0.04
N HIS A 119 2.95 18.62 1.16
CA HIS A 119 3.69 19.78 1.67
C HIS A 119 4.87 20.14 0.74
N ILE A 120 5.65 19.16 0.30
CA ILE A 120 6.74 19.34 -0.67
C ILE A 120 6.19 19.87 -2.00
N LYS A 121 5.10 19.30 -2.51
CA LYS A 121 4.46 19.77 -3.77
C LYS A 121 4.05 21.22 -3.69
N ILE A 122 3.38 21.63 -2.61
CA ILE A 122 2.95 23.03 -2.42
C ILE A 122 4.16 23.96 -2.38
N PHE A 123 5.20 23.61 -1.63
CA PHE A 123 6.45 24.35 -1.56
C PHE A 123 7.06 24.54 -2.95
N LEU A 124 7.20 23.48 -3.74
CA LEU A 124 7.75 23.56 -5.09
C LEU A 124 6.90 24.45 -5.99
N LEU A 125 5.56 24.29 -5.96
CA LEU A 125 4.66 25.14 -6.76
C LEU A 125 4.82 26.63 -6.41
N GLN A 126 4.96 26.98 -5.14
CA GLN A 126 5.19 28.35 -4.69
C GLN A 126 6.55 28.89 -5.17
N ARG A 127 7.61 28.09 -5.06
CA ARG A 127 8.96 28.51 -5.50
C ARG A 127 9.09 28.65 -7.02
N PHE A 128 8.32 27.88 -7.78
CA PHE A 128 8.23 28.04 -9.24
C PHE A 128 7.23 29.13 -9.69
N GLY A 129 6.86 30.06 -8.79
CA GLY A 129 6.06 31.24 -9.10
C GLY A 129 4.59 31.01 -9.42
N LYS A 130 4.05 29.81 -9.07
CA LYS A 130 2.63 29.49 -9.25
C LYS A 130 1.81 30.08 -8.11
N LYS A 131 0.90 31.03 -8.42
CA LYS A 131 -0.06 31.57 -7.44
C LYS A 131 -1.03 30.46 -7.03
N LEU A 132 -1.06 30.10 -5.75
CA LEU A 132 -1.99 29.12 -5.18
C LEU A 132 -3.17 29.87 -4.56
N VAL A 133 -4.39 29.39 -4.81
CA VAL A 133 -5.63 29.95 -4.23
C VAL A 133 -5.73 29.57 -2.75
N PHE A 134 -5.28 28.37 -2.42
CA PHE A 134 -5.29 27.81 -1.07
C PHE A 134 -3.84 27.69 -0.54
N PHE A 135 -3.66 27.67 0.78
CA PHE A 135 -2.37 27.45 1.46
C PHE A 135 -1.32 28.58 1.38
N LYS A 136 -1.72 29.80 1.79
CA LYS A 136 -0.77 30.91 1.91
C LYS A 136 0.28 30.74 3.02
N LYS A 137 0.05 29.86 4.03
CA LYS A 137 0.88 29.73 5.25
C LYS A 137 1.51 28.36 5.42
N LEU A 138 2.11 27.79 4.37
CA LEU A 138 2.82 26.51 4.47
C LEU A 138 4.02 26.57 5.45
N GLU A 139 4.62 27.73 5.60
CA GLU A 139 5.75 27.99 6.51
C GLU A 139 5.28 28.42 7.92
N SER A 140 4.00 28.17 8.28
CA SER A 140 3.55 28.38 9.65
C SER A 140 4.25 27.41 10.62
N LYS A 141 4.48 27.85 11.85
CA LYS A 141 5.12 27.02 12.90
C LYS A 141 4.40 25.69 13.08
N ILE A 142 3.06 25.70 13.01
CA ILE A 142 2.22 24.49 13.15
C ILE A 142 2.47 23.54 11.97
N ALA A 143 2.48 24.03 10.72
CA ALA A 143 2.70 23.20 9.55
C ALA A 143 4.10 22.54 9.56
N ILE A 144 5.13 23.32 9.95
CA ILE A 144 6.48 22.80 10.11
C ILE A 144 6.55 21.76 11.24
N PHE A 145 5.94 22.03 12.38
CA PHE A 145 5.91 21.09 13.50
C PHE A 145 5.24 19.77 13.11
N LEU A 146 4.08 19.83 12.44
CA LEU A 146 3.40 18.65 11.91
C LEU A 146 4.26 17.90 10.87
N LEU A 147 4.93 18.62 9.98
CA LEU A 147 5.85 18.01 9.01
C LEU A 147 6.95 17.21 9.72
N LEU A 148 7.55 17.76 10.77
CA LEU A 148 8.63 17.09 11.50
C LEU A 148 8.14 15.86 12.27
N ILE A 149 6.99 15.95 12.94
CA ILE A 149 6.36 14.80 13.63
C ILE A 149 6.03 13.71 12.61
N LEU A 150 5.34 14.05 11.52
CA LEU A 150 4.98 13.08 10.49
C LEU A 150 6.22 12.45 9.86
N SER A 151 7.30 13.20 9.67
CA SER A 151 8.55 12.66 9.13
C SER A 151 9.15 11.58 10.01
N LEU A 152 9.18 11.80 11.32
CA LEU A 152 9.70 10.83 12.27
C LEU A 152 8.75 9.62 12.41
N THR A 153 7.46 9.86 12.68
CA THR A 153 6.51 8.76 12.95
C THR A 153 6.25 7.89 11.72
N SER A 154 6.17 8.49 10.52
CA SER A 154 6.02 7.71 9.28
C SER A 154 7.29 6.91 8.95
N ALA A 155 8.48 7.45 9.25
CA ALA A 155 9.73 6.71 9.09
C ALA A 155 9.83 5.53 10.06
N MET A 156 9.32 5.68 11.28
CA MET A 156 9.27 4.61 12.29
C MET A 156 8.12 3.62 12.07
N SER A 157 7.27 3.81 11.07
CA SER A 157 6.11 2.93 10.83
C SER A 157 6.43 1.71 9.99
N ASN A 158 7.26 1.87 8.96
CA ASN A 158 7.58 0.79 8.02
C ASN A 158 8.85 1.09 7.24
N GLU A 159 9.68 0.09 7.04
CA GLU A 159 10.99 0.21 6.40
C GLU A 159 10.88 0.69 4.94
N ILE A 160 9.87 0.19 4.18
CA ILE A 160 9.68 0.57 2.78
C ILE A 160 9.21 2.02 2.66
N LEU A 161 8.28 2.45 3.52
CA LEU A 161 7.84 3.84 3.56
C LEU A 161 8.99 4.78 3.88
N CYS A 162 9.87 4.37 4.79
CA CYS A 162 11.06 5.14 5.14
C CYS A 162 12.00 5.30 3.93
N VAL A 163 12.31 4.21 3.24
CA VAL A 163 13.15 4.23 2.03
C VAL A 163 12.52 5.11 0.93
N PHE A 164 11.21 5.02 0.74
CA PHE A 164 10.49 5.90 -0.19
C PHE A 164 10.68 7.39 0.16
N MET A 165 10.55 7.74 1.43
CA MET A 165 10.76 9.13 1.86
C MET A 165 12.20 9.58 1.64
N ILE A 166 13.20 8.74 1.92
CA ILE A 166 14.61 9.03 1.64
C ILE A 166 14.82 9.35 0.16
N LEU A 167 14.28 8.52 -0.74
CA LEU A 167 14.36 8.75 -2.18
C LEU A 167 13.68 10.05 -2.59
N ALA A 168 12.49 10.33 -2.05
CA ALA A 168 11.73 11.54 -2.35
C ALA A 168 12.48 12.80 -1.90
N TYR A 169 13.06 12.81 -0.68
CA TYR A 169 13.84 13.95 -0.20
C TYR A 169 15.16 14.12 -0.95
N THR A 170 15.84 13.03 -1.29
CA THR A 170 17.03 13.07 -2.14
C THR A 170 16.71 13.70 -3.48
N THR A 171 15.61 13.27 -4.12
CA THR A 171 15.13 13.86 -5.38
C THR A 171 14.79 15.34 -5.21
N LEU A 172 14.13 15.72 -4.10
CA LEU A 172 13.84 17.11 -3.78
C LEU A 172 15.13 17.93 -3.71
N PHE A 173 16.13 17.49 -2.96
CA PHE A 173 17.39 18.23 -2.80
C PHE A 173 18.15 18.36 -4.11
N ILE A 174 18.17 17.32 -4.94
CA ILE A 174 18.78 17.36 -6.27
C ILE A 174 18.03 18.39 -7.15
N ALA A 175 16.69 18.35 -7.17
CA ALA A 175 15.89 19.31 -7.93
C ALA A 175 16.12 20.74 -7.49
N LEU A 176 16.14 21.01 -6.18
CA LEU A 176 16.41 22.33 -5.63
C LEU A 176 17.83 22.84 -6.01
N LYS A 177 18.82 21.95 -5.98
CA LYS A 177 20.20 22.27 -6.38
C LYS A 177 20.28 22.62 -7.87
N ILE A 178 19.65 21.83 -8.74
CA ILE A 178 19.62 22.08 -10.20
C ILE A 178 18.99 23.43 -10.49
N HIS A 179 17.89 23.75 -9.82
CA HIS A 179 17.18 25.04 -10.00
C HIS A 179 17.75 26.19 -9.17
N LYS A 180 18.90 25.99 -8.48
CA LYS A 180 19.55 27.00 -7.63
C LYS A 180 18.63 27.57 -6.54
N ILE A 181 17.66 26.79 -6.06
CA ILE A 181 16.74 27.16 -4.99
C ILE A 181 17.34 26.71 -3.65
N LYS A 182 17.43 27.64 -2.69
CA LYS A 182 17.93 27.33 -1.35
C LYS A 182 16.94 26.41 -0.61
N SER A 183 17.44 25.26 -0.14
CA SER A 183 16.63 24.35 0.66
C SER A 183 16.35 24.93 2.05
N PRO A 184 15.08 25.01 2.49
CA PRO A 184 14.73 25.40 3.85
C PRO A 184 15.32 24.44 4.89
N ILE A 185 15.67 24.97 6.05
CA ILE A 185 16.29 24.19 7.14
C ILE A 185 15.35 23.08 7.65
N TYR A 186 14.06 23.34 7.70
CA TYR A 186 13.07 22.35 8.17
C TYR A 186 13.00 21.09 7.29
N TYR A 187 13.28 21.16 5.98
CA TYR A 187 13.41 19.95 5.14
C TYR A 187 14.68 19.17 5.44
N LYS A 188 15.77 19.84 5.80
CA LYS A 188 16.99 19.13 6.22
C LYS A 188 16.79 18.42 7.54
N ILE A 189 16.10 19.07 8.50
CA ILE A 189 15.74 18.46 9.79
C ILE A 189 14.79 17.29 9.56
N SER A 190 13.75 17.45 8.73
CA SER A 190 12.81 16.40 8.37
C SER A 190 13.55 15.18 7.76
N PHE A 191 14.48 15.40 6.85
CA PHE A 191 15.31 14.33 6.27
C PHE A 191 16.15 13.62 7.33
N ALA A 192 16.79 14.37 8.24
CA ALA A 192 17.55 13.79 9.34
C ALA A 192 16.65 12.93 10.25
N LEU A 193 15.42 13.38 10.56
CA LEU A 193 14.45 12.61 11.32
C LEU A 193 14.02 11.31 10.60
N ILE A 194 13.90 11.34 9.26
CA ILE A 194 13.62 10.14 8.49
C ILE A 194 14.78 9.14 8.60
N ILE A 195 16.03 9.61 8.50
CA ILE A 195 17.21 8.74 8.69
C ILE A 195 17.24 8.15 10.10
N LEU A 196 16.95 8.97 11.13
CA LEU A 196 16.86 8.48 12.52
C LEU A 196 15.76 7.43 12.68
N GLY A 197 14.60 7.61 12.03
CA GLY A 197 13.52 6.62 12.01
C GLY A 197 13.94 5.30 11.37
N LEU A 198 14.70 5.33 10.27
CA LEU A 198 15.27 4.13 9.66
C LEU A 198 16.26 3.44 10.60
N LEU A 199 17.19 4.20 11.18
CA LEU A 199 18.16 3.65 12.12
C LEU A 199 17.45 2.99 13.32
N TYR A 200 16.42 3.64 13.87
CA TYR A 200 15.60 3.06 14.92
C TYR A 200 15.01 1.70 14.52
N LEU A 201 14.41 1.60 13.31
CA LEU A 201 13.81 0.35 12.82
C LEU A 201 14.84 -0.77 12.66
N ILE A 202 16.00 -0.50 12.02
CA ILE A 202 16.97 -1.55 11.67
C ILE A 202 17.83 -1.98 12.85
N THR A 203 18.00 -1.12 13.88
CA THR A 203 18.80 -1.45 15.07
C THR A 203 17.97 -2.06 16.20
N ALA A 204 16.64 -2.06 16.09
CA ALA A 204 15.78 -2.57 17.14
C ALA A 204 15.94 -4.09 17.35
N PRO A 205 16.03 -4.54 18.62
CA PRO A 205 16.20 -5.94 18.95
C PRO A 205 15.07 -6.83 18.37
N GLY A 206 13.83 -6.36 18.44
CA GLY A 206 12.65 -7.08 17.93
C GLY A 206 12.69 -7.29 16.43
N THR A 207 13.21 -6.34 15.65
CA THR A 207 13.39 -6.51 14.20
C THR A 207 14.33 -7.67 13.89
N ASN A 208 15.45 -7.77 14.59
CA ASN A 208 16.40 -8.87 14.44
C ASN A 208 15.80 -10.21 14.89
N ALA A 209 15.06 -10.23 16.01
CA ALA A 209 14.38 -11.42 16.51
C ALA A 209 13.34 -11.94 15.49
N ARG A 210 12.56 -11.03 14.89
CA ARG A 210 11.60 -11.37 13.84
C ARG A 210 12.27 -11.93 12.59
N ILE A 211 13.37 -11.33 12.15
CA ILE A 211 14.14 -11.84 11.01
C ILE A 211 14.57 -13.29 11.29
N ALA A 212 15.09 -13.58 12.46
CA ALA A 212 15.52 -14.92 12.84
C ALA A 212 14.37 -15.96 12.83
N THR A 213 13.17 -15.56 13.28
CA THR A 213 11.99 -16.44 13.28
C THR A 213 11.37 -16.65 11.89
N GLU A 214 11.44 -15.65 11.03
CA GLU A 214 10.79 -15.66 9.71
C GLU A 214 11.75 -16.02 8.56
N ILE A 215 13.01 -16.34 8.89
CA ILE A 215 14.07 -16.57 7.89
C ILE A 215 13.68 -17.70 6.90
N ALA A 216 13.18 -18.80 7.40
CA ALA A 216 12.79 -19.94 6.57
C ALA A 216 11.54 -19.64 5.71
N ARG A 217 10.65 -18.79 6.21
CA ARG A 217 9.37 -18.46 5.54
C ARG A 217 9.55 -17.48 4.39
N TYR A 218 10.41 -16.49 4.58
CA TYR A 218 10.56 -15.38 3.63
C TYR A 218 11.91 -15.37 2.92
N ASP A 219 12.76 -16.35 3.19
CA ASP A 219 14.12 -16.42 2.63
C ASP A 219 14.89 -15.11 2.93
N TYR A 220 14.90 -14.73 4.22
CA TYR A 220 15.69 -13.59 4.70
C TYR A 220 17.18 -13.89 4.61
N MET A 221 17.93 -12.87 4.27
CA MET A 221 19.39 -12.88 4.30
C MET A 221 19.88 -11.65 5.06
N SER A 222 20.98 -11.78 5.76
CA SER A 222 21.68 -10.65 6.37
C SER A 222 22.34 -9.75 5.30
N LEU A 223 22.65 -8.52 5.65
CA LEU A 223 23.42 -7.61 4.78
C LEU A 223 24.74 -8.23 4.32
N GLY A 224 25.44 -8.90 5.23
CA GLY A 224 26.72 -9.55 4.93
C GLY A 224 26.55 -10.66 3.90
N GLU A 225 25.53 -11.52 4.05
CA GLU A 225 25.23 -12.59 3.11
C GLU A 225 24.88 -12.05 1.73
N ILE A 226 24.04 -10.99 1.65
CA ILE A 226 23.71 -10.36 0.35
C ILE A 226 24.94 -9.72 -0.28
N TRP A 227 25.79 -9.09 0.53
CA TRP A 227 27.00 -8.47 0.01
C TRP A 227 27.98 -9.50 -0.57
N ALA A 228 28.03 -10.68 0.05
CA ALA A 228 28.87 -11.81 -0.39
C ALA A 228 28.36 -12.50 -1.67
N LEU A 229 27.08 -12.32 -2.06
CA LEU A 229 26.55 -12.87 -3.30
C LEU A 229 27.31 -12.34 -4.52
N SER A 230 27.54 -13.20 -5.50
CA SER A 230 28.01 -12.81 -6.83
C SER A 230 27.01 -11.88 -7.52
N LEU A 231 27.45 -11.11 -8.50
CA LEU A 231 26.57 -10.23 -9.29
C LEU A 231 25.44 -11.02 -9.96
N GLY A 232 25.73 -12.23 -10.48
CA GLY A 232 24.75 -13.11 -11.11
C GLY A 232 23.64 -13.53 -10.13
N GLU A 233 24.00 -13.93 -8.91
CA GLU A 233 23.05 -14.31 -7.87
C GLU A 233 22.19 -13.12 -7.41
N LYS A 234 22.80 -11.93 -7.25
CA LYS A 234 22.06 -10.69 -6.97
C LYS A 234 21.02 -10.41 -8.05
N MET A 235 21.41 -10.51 -9.32
CA MET A 235 20.51 -10.28 -10.45
C MET A 235 19.40 -11.34 -10.53
N ALA A 236 19.74 -12.63 -10.31
CA ALA A 236 18.76 -13.70 -10.25
C ALA A 236 17.74 -13.47 -9.14
N ARG A 237 18.18 -13.01 -7.96
CA ARG A 237 17.33 -12.71 -6.83
C ARG A 237 16.39 -11.52 -7.11
N ILE A 238 16.90 -10.43 -7.69
CA ILE A 238 16.09 -9.30 -8.16
C ILE A 238 15.04 -9.78 -9.18
N PHE A 239 15.42 -10.63 -10.11
CA PHE A 239 14.51 -11.17 -11.11
C PHE A 239 13.37 -11.96 -10.47
N VAL A 240 13.64 -12.80 -9.48
CA VAL A 240 12.59 -13.53 -8.72
C VAL A 240 11.65 -12.57 -8.00
N VAL A 241 12.18 -11.52 -7.36
CA VAL A 241 11.36 -10.50 -6.69
C VAL A 241 10.45 -9.79 -7.67
N LEU A 242 10.98 -9.38 -8.82
CA LEU A 242 10.21 -8.73 -9.89
C LEU A 242 9.17 -9.67 -10.49
N SER A 243 9.51 -10.95 -10.71
CA SER A 243 8.59 -11.96 -11.22
C SER A 243 7.42 -12.19 -10.25
N ASN A 244 7.72 -12.37 -8.97
CA ASN A 244 6.70 -12.53 -7.92
C ASN A 244 5.78 -11.31 -7.81
N PHE A 245 6.32 -10.10 -7.96
CA PHE A 245 5.53 -8.89 -8.02
C PHE A 245 4.63 -8.88 -9.25
N ALA A 246 5.19 -9.18 -10.41
CA ALA A 246 4.50 -9.16 -11.68
C ALA A 246 3.32 -10.14 -11.74
N THR A 247 3.49 -11.37 -11.23
CA THR A 247 2.41 -12.38 -11.19
C THR A 247 1.24 -11.99 -10.28
N LYS A 248 1.47 -11.11 -9.31
CA LYS A 248 0.45 -10.64 -8.34
C LYS A 248 -0.07 -9.24 -8.65
N THR A 249 0.44 -8.62 -9.72
CA THR A 249 0.00 -7.27 -10.13
C THR A 249 -1.41 -7.30 -10.70
N PRO A 250 -2.24 -6.29 -10.41
CA PRO A 250 -3.56 -6.18 -10.99
C PRO A 250 -3.48 -6.10 -12.52
N MET A 251 -3.89 -7.15 -13.21
CA MET A 251 -3.88 -7.20 -14.68
C MET A 251 -4.68 -6.04 -15.29
N ILE A 252 -5.76 -5.62 -14.63
CA ILE A 252 -6.58 -4.47 -15.05
C ILE A 252 -5.73 -3.19 -15.13
N ALA A 253 -4.88 -2.92 -14.12
CA ALA A 253 -4.01 -1.74 -14.14
C ALA A 253 -3.00 -1.79 -15.30
N LEU A 254 -2.41 -2.95 -15.56
CA LEU A 254 -1.51 -3.15 -16.69
C LEU A 254 -2.23 -2.94 -18.02
N ILE A 255 -3.42 -3.53 -18.22
CA ILE A 255 -4.21 -3.36 -19.43
C ILE A 255 -4.53 -1.88 -19.67
N ILE A 256 -4.94 -1.14 -18.63
CA ILE A 256 -5.21 0.30 -18.74
C ILE A 256 -3.95 1.06 -19.16
N ILE A 257 -2.81 0.80 -18.52
CA ILE A 257 -1.54 1.46 -18.84
C ILE A 257 -1.16 1.18 -20.29
N PHE A 258 -1.22 -0.07 -20.72
CA PHE A 258 -0.90 -0.45 -22.11
C PHE A 258 -1.83 0.20 -23.12
N SER A 259 -3.15 0.18 -22.85
CA SER A 259 -4.13 0.81 -23.74
C SER A 259 -3.91 2.31 -23.88
N CYS A 260 -3.65 2.98 -22.75
CA CYS A 260 -3.35 4.42 -22.73
C CYS A 260 -2.05 4.73 -23.49
N ALA A 261 -1.02 3.94 -23.25
CA ALA A 261 0.26 4.12 -23.91
C ALA A 261 0.19 3.86 -25.40
N PHE A 262 -0.53 2.79 -25.82
CA PHE A 262 -0.78 2.45 -27.22
C PHE A 262 -1.49 3.60 -27.95
N PHE A 263 -2.59 4.12 -27.39
CA PHE A 263 -3.32 5.23 -27.97
C PHE A 263 -2.46 6.49 -28.12
N ARG A 264 -1.63 6.79 -27.13
CA ARG A 264 -0.73 7.94 -27.17
C ARG A 264 0.30 7.82 -28.30
N ILE A 265 0.87 6.63 -28.49
CA ILE A 265 1.80 6.36 -29.61
C ILE A 265 1.05 6.45 -30.92
N TYR A 266 -0.17 5.95 -30.98
CA TYR A 266 -1.00 6.02 -32.17
C TYR A 266 -1.29 7.45 -32.61
N THR A 267 -1.53 8.36 -31.69
CA THR A 267 -1.83 9.78 -31.96
C THR A 267 -0.59 10.66 -32.15
N ALA A 268 0.57 10.22 -31.70
CA ALA A 268 1.81 11.00 -31.80
C ALA A 268 2.45 10.87 -33.20
N LYS A 269 3.14 11.95 -33.62
CA LYS A 269 4.03 11.93 -34.80
C LYS A 269 5.36 11.32 -34.38
N ILE A 270 5.50 10.00 -34.45
CA ILE A 270 6.67 9.25 -33.98
C ILE A 270 7.32 8.53 -35.16
N LEU A 271 8.64 8.62 -35.26
CA LEU A 271 9.41 7.83 -36.21
C LEU A 271 9.27 6.33 -35.87
N TYR A 272 9.14 5.49 -36.90
CA TYR A 272 8.93 4.03 -36.73
C TYR A 272 7.66 3.63 -35.96
N LYS A 273 6.64 4.47 -35.99
CA LYS A 273 5.36 4.28 -35.28
C LYS A 273 4.78 2.86 -35.45
N LYS A 274 4.77 2.31 -36.66
CA LYS A 274 4.25 0.97 -36.95
C LYS A 274 5.02 -0.13 -36.18
N VAL A 275 6.36 -0.01 -36.14
CA VAL A 275 7.22 -0.97 -35.42
C VAL A 275 6.96 -0.89 -33.91
N VAL A 276 6.89 0.31 -33.36
CA VAL A 276 6.62 0.51 -31.94
C VAL A 276 5.24 -0.03 -31.55
N ILE A 277 4.22 0.23 -32.37
CA ILE A 277 2.86 -0.29 -32.15
C ILE A 277 2.86 -1.82 -32.21
N PHE A 278 3.52 -2.43 -33.21
CA PHE A 278 3.62 -3.87 -33.38
C PHE A 278 4.32 -4.51 -32.15
N THR A 279 5.47 -3.97 -31.74
CA THR A 279 6.22 -4.47 -30.59
C THR A 279 5.37 -4.41 -29.32
N LEU A 280 4.67 -3.31 -29.09
CA LEU A 280 3.78 -3.16 -27.94
C LEU A 280 2.62 -4.14 -27.96
N SER A 281 2.00 -4.34 -29.11
CA SER A 281 0.91 -5.31 -29.29
C SER A 281 1.40 -6.72 -29.03
N LEU A 282 2.58 -7.07 -29.52
CA LEU A 282 3.20 -8.37 -29.27
C LEU A 282 3.53 -8.57 -27.78
N CYS A 283 4.10 -7.56 -27.14
CA CYS A 283 4.41 -7.62 -25.71
C CYS A 283 3.16 -7.70 -24.84
N LEU A 284 2.10 -6.97 -25.19
CA LEU A 284 0.80 -7.08 -24.51
C LEU A 284 0.21 -8.48 -24.70
N PHE A 285 0.24 -9.00 -25.91
CA PHE A 285 -0.18 -10.35 -26.22
C PHE A 285 0.59 -11.40 -25.41
N CYS A 286 1.93 -11.32 -25.39
CA CYS A 286 2.76 -12.19 -24.57
C CYS A 286 2.47 -12.05 -23.07
N THR A 287 2.21 -10.83 -22.59
CA THR A 287 1.88 -10.59 -21.18
C THR A 287 0.57 -11.25 -20.77
N ILE A 288 -0.45 -11.17 -21.62
CA ILE A 288 -1.81 -11.68 -21.33
C ILE A 288 -1.88 -13.20 -21.56
N LEU A 289 -1.38 -13.70 -22.69
CA LEU A 289 -1.56 -15.10 -23.08
C LEU A 289 -0.48 -16.03 -22.51
N VAL A 290 0.76 -15.56 -22.41
CA VAL A 290 1.87 -16.37 -21.90
C VAL A 290 2.08 -16.14 -20.40
N GLN A 291 1.25 -15.29 -19.77
CA GLN A 291 1.35 -14.92 -18.37
C GLN A 291 2.76 -14.45 -17.95
N MET A 292 3.42 -13.72 -18.83
CA MET A 292 4.73 -13.11 -18.59
C MET A 292 4.61 -11.61 -18.26
N PRO A 293 4.00 -11.23 -17.13
CA PRO A 293 3.79 -9.82 -16.79
C PRO A 293 5.08 -9.02 -16.62
N LEU A 294 6.20 -9.70 -16.36
CA LEU A 294 7.52 -9.08 -16.30
C LEU A 294 7.91 -8.43 -17.63
N LEU A 295 7.67 -9.13 -18.74
CA LEU A 295 7.92 -8.59 -20.09
C LEU A 295 7.08 -7.32 -20.33
N GLY A 296 5.83 -7.32 -19.88
CA GLY A 296 4.96 -6.16 -19.92
C GLY A 296 5.51 -4.96 -19.16
N ILE A 297 5.99 -5.17 -17.94
CA ILE A 297 6.57 -4.12 -17.10
C ILE A 297 7.84 -3.56 -17.74
N PHE A 298 8.75 -4.39 -18.23
CA PHE A 298 9.94 -3.93 -18.94
C PHE A 298 9.59 -3.14 -20.20
N THR A 299 8.63 -3.64 -20.99
CA THR A 299 8.18 -2.93 -22.19
C THR A 299 7.59 -1.57 -21.88
N LEU A 300 6.78 -1.46 -20.81
CA LEU A 300 6.27 -0.18 -20.34
C LEU A 300 7.38 0.79 -19.96
N PHE A 301 8.42 0.31 -19.28
CA PHE A 301 9.56 1.14 -18.90
C PHE A 301 10.30 1.69 -20.13
N PHE A 302 10.68 0.83 -21.08
CA PHE A 302 11.36 1.26 -22.30
C PHE A 302 10.49 2.19 -23.16
N MET A 303 9.20 1.92 -23.23
CA MET A 303 8.25 2.77 -23.91
C MET A 303 8.15 4.16 -23.27
N GLN A 304 8.17 4.23 -21.95
CA GLN A 304 8.17 5.52 -21.23
C GLN A 304 9.45 6.33 -21.56
N LEU A 305 10.61 5.69 -21.58
CA LEU A 305 11.86 6.33 -21.97
C LEU A 305 11.79 6.84 -23.42
N TYR A 306 11.23 6.03 -24.34
CA TYR A 306 11.06 6.42 -25.73
C TYR A 306 10.12 7.62 -25.89
N ILE A 307 8.96 7.61 -25.22
CA ILE A 307 8.01 8.71 -25.24
C ILE A 307 8.63 9.97 -24.62
N TYR A 308 9.44 9.84 -23.57
CA TYR A 308 10.16 10.96 -22.96
C TYR A 308 11.11 11.63 -23.94
N ARG A 309 11.86 10.85 -24.70
CA ARG A 309 12.78 11.37 -25.72
C ARG A 309 12.05 12.20 -26.79
N THR A 310 10.79 11.86 -27.09
CA THR A 310 10.00 12.50 -28.14
C THR A 310 9.12 13.65 -27.65
N ASN A 311 8.79 13.71 -26.36
CA ASN A 311 7.89 14.74 -25.78
C ASN A 311 8.16 15.00 -24.28
N PRO A 312 9.22 15.73 -23.94
CA PRO A 312 9.72 15.84 -22.56
C PRO A 312 8.77 16.54 -21.57
N ASN A 313 7.87 17.43 -22.05
CA ASN A 313 7.16 18.34 -21.15
C ASN A 313 5.98 17.75 -20.36
N SER A 314 5.43 16.61 -20.74
CA SER A 314 4.24 15.99 -20.08
C SER A 314 4.54 14.71 -19.32
N ILE A 315 5.77 14.23 -19.31
CA ILE A 315 6.14 12.85 -18.96
C ILE A 315 7.04 12.78 -17.74
N ASN A 316 7.64 13.94 -17.35
CA ASN A 316 8.59 13.96 -16.23
C ASN A 316 8.06 13.33 -14.95
N LEU A 317 6.78 13.56 -14.61
CA LEU A 317 6.21 12.98 -13.40
C LEU A 317 5.98 11.47 -13.55
N ILE A 318 5.52 11.00 -14.71
CA ILE A 318 5.29 9.56 -14.98
C ILE A 318 6.61 8.82 -14.89
N ILE A 319 7.68 9.36 -15.47
CA ILE A 319 9.02 8.77 -15.42
C ILE A 319 9.54 8.76 -13.99
N LEU A 320 9.40 9.87 -13.26
CA LEU A 320 9.84 9.95 -11.88
C LEU A 320 9.15 8.91 -11.00
N VAL A 321 7.82 8.81 -11.11
CA VAL A 321 7.03 7.82 -10.36
C VAL A 321 7.43 6.40 -10.78
N SER A 322 7.65 6.15 -12.07
CA SER A 322 8.09 4.85 -12.57
C SER A 322 9.48 4.48 -12.07
N LEU A 323 10.43 5.41 -12.09
CA LEU A 323 11.77 5.21 -11.56
C LEU A 323 11.73 4.94 -10.06
N CYS A 324 10.94 5.70 -9.30
CA CYS A 324 10.75 5.46 -7.88
C CYS A 324 10.15 4.06 -7.63
N ALA A 325 9.15 3.64 -8.39
CA ALA A 325 8.56 2.30 -8.27
C ALA A 325 9.58 1.20 -8.56
N TRP A 326 10.40 1.35 -9.59
CA TRP A 326 11.47 0.40 -9.94
C TRP A 326 12.56 0.34 -8.87
N ILE A 327 12.96 1.50 -8.37
CA ILE A 327 13.95 1.59 -7.29
C ILE A 327 13.39 0.91 -6.04
N LEU A 328 12.13 1.16 -5.68
CA LEU A 328 11.48 0.52 -4.53
C LEU A 328 11.34 -0.99 -4.70
N MET A 329 10.98 -1.47 -5.90
CA MET A 329 10.99 -2.92 -6.19
C MET A 329 12.38 -3.52 -6.02
N GLY A 330 13.43 -2.81 -6.44
CA GLY A 330 14.82 -3.19 -6.17
C GLY A 330 15.16 -3.17 -4.67
N PHE A 331 14.67 -2.16 -3.93
CA PHE A 331 14.82 -2.09 -2.48
C PHE A 331 14.01 -3.14 -1.72
N SER A 332 12.92 -3.67 -2.27
CA SER A 332 12.25 -4.85 -1.71
C SER A 332 13.19 -6.06 -1.67
N TYR A 333 14.15 -6.14 -2.61
CA TYR A 333 15.26 -7.08 -2.53
C TYR A 333 16.22 -6.77 -1.35
N LEU A 334 16.50 -5.49 -1.10
CA LEU A 334 17.35 -5.06 0.02
C LEU A 334 16.70 -5.27 1.40
N GLN A 335 15.42 -5.54 1.47
CA GLN A 335 14.77 -6.03 2.70
C GLN A 335 15.12 -7.49 3.00
N PHE A 336 16.07 -8.05 2.26
CA PHE A 336 16.66 -9.34 2.57
C PHE A 336 15.68 -10.52 2.50
N ALA A 337 14.46 -10.30 2.00
CA ALA A 337 13.41 -11.31 1.91
C ALA A 337 12.90 -11.46 0.48
N LYS A 338 13.17 -12.60 -0.14
CA LYS A 338 12.77 -12.92 -1.51
C LYS A 338 11.27 -13.15 -1.65
N ASN A 339 10.65 -13.73 -0.64
CA ASN A 339 9.26 -14.18 -0.63
C ASN A 339 8.34 -13.30 0.21
N LEU A 340 8.57 -11.99 0.25
CA LEU A 340 7.72 -11.05 0.99
C LEU A 340 6.25 -11.14 0.57
N PRO A 341 5.32 -11.11 1.53
CA PRO A 341 3.90 -11.05 1.23
C PRO A 341 3.54 -9.75 0.48
N LEU A 342 2.51 -9.81 -0.36
CA LEU A 342 2.13 -8.67 -1.21
C LEU A 342 1.80 -7.41 -0.40
N ARG A 343 1.24 -7.55 0.80
CA ARG A 343 0.98 -6.43 1.72
C ARG A 343 2.23 -5.63 2.07
N ALA A 344 3.36 -6.31 2.22
CA ALA A 344 4.63 -5.64 2.51
C ALA A 344 5.13 -4.80 1.32
N ARG A 345 4.61 -5.05 0.11
CA ARG A 345 4.89 -4.29 -1.12
C ARG A 345 3.75 -3.35 -1.50
N SER A 346 2.96 -2.94 -0.52
CA SER A 346 1.80 -2.07 -0.73
C SER A 346 2.14 -0.78 -1.46
N ILE A 347 3.32 -0.20 -1.15
CA ILE A 347 3.76 1.03 -1.79
C ILE A 347 4.05 0.83 -3.28
N ASP A 348 4.63 -0.30 -3.67
CA ASP A 348 4.88 -0.62 -5.07
C ASP A 348 3.57 -0.72 -5.87
N LEU A 349 2.55 -1.34 -5.28
CA LEU A 349 1.20 -1.42 -5.87
C LEU A 349 0.55 -0.04 -5.99
N ILE A 350 0.65 0.78 -4.95
CA ILE A 350 0.12 2.15 -4.96
C ILE A 350 0.83 2.97 -6.03
N MET A 351 2.16 2.84 -6.17
CA MET A 351 2.93 3.52 -7.22
C MET A 351 2.49 3.08 -8.62
N LEU A 352 2.22 1.79 -8.83
CA LEU A 352 1.69 1.29 -10.10
C LEU A 352 0.30 1.91 -10.41
N ILE A 353 -0.57 1.99 -9.43
CA ILE A 353 -1.88 2.65 -9.57
C ILE A 353 -1.69 4.13 -9.89
N CYS A 354 -0.76 4.81 -9.23
CA CYS A 354 -0.43 6.21 -9.54
C CYS A 354 0.06 6.39 -10.99
N ILE A 355 0.90 5.49 -11.49
CA ILE A 355 1.34 5.48 -12.89
C ILE A 355 0.14 5.31 -13.82
N CYS A 356 -0.73 4.33 -13.55
CA CYS A 356 -1.94 4.09 -14.32
C CYS A 356 -2.81 5.35 -14.42
N LEU A 357 -3.07 6.00 -13.30
CA LEU A 357 -3.91 7.19 -13.23
C LEU A 357 -3.27 8.41 -13.91
N LEU A 358 -1.94 8.56 -13.85
CA LEU A 358 -1.22 9.60 -14.58
C LEU A 358 -1.36 9.41 -16.09
N TYR A 359 -1.35 8.17 -16.58
CA TYR A 359 -1.66 7.89 -17.98
C TYR A 359 -3.12 8.22 -18.32
N LEU A 360 -4.07 7.77 -17.50
CA LEU A 360 -5.51 8.06 -17.72
C LEU A 360 -5.79 9.57 -17.75
N LYS A 361 -5.14 10.36 -16.90
CA LYS A 361 -5.31 11.82 -16.91
C LYS A 361 -4.94 12.46 -18.23
N THR A 362 -4.04 11.87 -19.01
CA THR A 362 -3.64 12.44 -20.30
C THR A 362 -4.74 12.37 -21.36
N TYR A 363 -5.82 11.63 -21.10
CA TYR A 363 -6.96 11.48 -22.00
C TYR A 363 -8.13 12.35 -21.55
N ILE A 364 -8.77 12.97 -22.54
CA ILE A 364 -10.04 13.66 -22.34
C ILE A 364 -11.12 12.67 -22.71
N PHE A 365 -11.68 12.00 -21.73
CA PHE A 365 -12.82 11.12 -21.94
C PHE A 365 -14.09 11.90 -22.17
N SER A 366 -14.98 11.38 -23.01
CA SER A 366 -16.33 11.95 -23.14
C SER A 366 -17.07 11.85 -21.80
N LYS A 367 -17.90 12.85 -21.49
CA LYS A 367 -18.71 12.83 -20.25
C LYS A 367 -19.58 11.58 -20.16
N LYS A 368 -20.15 11.12 -21.29
CA LYS A 368 -20.96 9.88 -21.36
C LYS A 368 -20.13 8.66 -20.95
N PHE A 369 -18.92 8.52 -21.48
CA PHE A 369 -18.02 7.41 -21.12
C PHE A 369 -17.67 7.41 -19.63
N MET A 370 -17.30 8.57 -19.08
CA MET A 370 -16.98 8.71 -17.65
C MET A 370 -18.19 8.37 -16.76
N LEU A 371 -19.39 8.77 -17.15
CA LEU A 371 -20.61 8.46 -16.40
C LEU A 371 -20.93 6.96 -16.42
N VAL A 372 -20.85 6.30 -17.58
CA VAL A 372 -21.14 4.87 -17.72
C VAL A 372 -20.13 4.05 -16.93
N LEU A 373 -18.83 4.29 -17.13
CA LEU A 373 -17.78 3.54 -16.45
C LEU A 373 -17.74 3.86 -14.95
N GLY A 374 -17.92 5.13 -14.58
CA GLY A 374 -18.04 5.54 -13.19
C GLY A 374 -19.24 4.91 -12.49
N GLY A 375 -20.39 4.82 -13.18
CA GLY A 375 -21.58 4.11 -12.70
C GLY A 375 -21.33 2.62 -12.47
N ALA A 376 -20.63 1.94 -13.38
CA ALA A 376 -20.25 0.54 -13.22
C ALA A 376 -19.33 0.33 -12.01
N MET A 377 -18.36 1.23 -11.79
CA MET A 377 -17.48 1.19 -10.62
C MET A 377 -18.27 1.43 -9.31
N ILE A 378 -19.21 2.35 -9.30
CA ILE A 378 -20.10 2.60 -8.15
C ILE A 378 -20.95 1.36 -7.85
N ALA A 379 -21.49 0.69 -8.87
CA ALA A 379 -22.23 -0.56 -8.71
C ALA A 379 -21.34 -1.67 -8.10
N PHE A 380 -20.08 -1.74 -8.51
CA PHE A 380 -19.09 -2.64 -7.91
C PHE A 380 -18.87 -2.34 -6.44
N PHE A 381 -18.76 -1.07 -6.03
CA PHE A 381 -18.65 -0.71 -4.62
C PHE A 381 -19.89 -1.07 -3.84
N ALA A 382 -21.07 -0.81 -4.37
CA ALA A 382 -22.33 -1.20 -3.73
C ALA A 382 -22.39 -2.72 -3.51
N TYR A 383 -21.97 -3.52 -4.50
CA TYR A 383 -21.87 -4.96 -4.37
C TYR A 383 -20.83 -5.38 -3.30
N THR A 384 -19.68 -4.72 -3.26
CA THR A 384 -18.65 -4.96 -2.24
C THR A 384 -19.17 -4.66 -0.84
N ILE A 385 -19.86 -3.53 -0.66
CA ILE A 385 -20.50 -3.16 0.62
C ILE A 385 -21.53 -4.22 1.03
N TYR A 386 -22.35 -4.70 0.08
CA TYR A 386 -23.30 -5.78 0.34
C TYR A 386 -22.60 -7.05 0.84
N GLN A 387 -21.48 -7.45 0.25
CA GLN A 387 -20.70 -8.61 0.70
C GLN A 387 -20.20 -8.45 2.14
N TYR A 388 -19.70 -7.27 2.51
CA TYR A 388 -19.27 -6.98 3.88
C TYR A 388 -20.44 -6.94 4.88
N ALA A 389 -21.60 -6.44 4.46
CA ALA A 389 -22.81 -6.48 5.27
C ALA A 389 -23.25 -7.92 5.55
N ASP A 390 -23.24 -8.81 4.54
CA ASP A 390 -23.55 -10.23 4.71
C ASP A 390 -22.53 -10.92 5.62
N LEU A 391 -21.24 -10.63 5.48
CA LEU A 391 -20.20 -11.10 6.40
C LEU A 391 -20.51 -10.67 7.84
N ARG A 392 -20.94 -9.43 8.05
CA ARG A 392 -21.30 -8.93 9.37
C ARG A 392 -22.51 -9.68 9.97
N ILE A 393 -23.50 -10.02 9.16
CA ILE A 393 -24.65 -10.82 9.60
C ILE A 393 -24.17 -12.21 10.03
N LYS A 394 -23.34 -12.87 9.24
CA LYS A 394 -22.75 -14.19 9.58
C LYS A 394 -21.91 -14.14 10.86
N TRP A 395 -21.11 -13.09 11.00
CA TRP A 395 -20.33 -12.87 12.22
C TRP A 395 -21.22 -12.70 13.46
N ASN A 396 -22.27 -11.90 13.36
CA ASN A 396 -23.23 -11.71 14.46
C ASN A 396 -23.97 -13.02 14.81
N ALA A 397 -24.27 -13.86 13.82
CA ALA A 397 -24.85 -15.17 14.06
C ALA A 397 -23.88 -16.10 14.81
N LEU A 398 -22.60 -16.09 14.44
CA LEU A 398 -21.54 -16.81 15.15
C LEU A 398 -21.43 -16.31 16.60
N CYS A 399 -21.38 -15.01 16.84
CA CYS A 399 -21.31 -14.44 18.20
C CYS A 399 -22.49 -14.90 19.06
N LYS A 400 -23.72 -14.83 18.54
CA LYS A 400 -24.93 -15.30 19.24
C LYS A 400 -24.86 -16.80 19.55
N TYR A 401 -24.35 -17.60 18.63
CA TYR A 401 -24.15 -19.04 18.86
C TYR A 401 -23.15 -19.29 19.99
N VAL A 402 -22.00 -18.59 19.97
CA VAL A 402 -20.99 -18.70 21.04
C VAL A 402 -21.58 -18.29 22.39
N GLU A 403 -22.31 -17.18 22.45
CA GLU A 403 -23.00 -16.73 23.67
C GLU A 403 -23.98 -17.78 24.18
N SER A 404 -24.75 -18.43 23.31
CA SER A 404 -25.68 -19.50 23.70
C SER A 404 -24.95 -20.71 24.26
N GLN A 405 -23.83 -21.13 23.66
CA GLN A 405 -23.04 -22.24 24.17
C GLN A 405 -22.36 -21.88 25.51
N LYS A 406 -21.87 -20.66 25.63
CA LYS A 406 -21.28 -20.16 26.87
C LYS A 406 -22.32 -20.10 28.01
N SER A 407 -23.55 -19.74 27.73
CA SER A 407 -24.63 -19.77 28.75
C SER A 407 -24.95 -21.19 29.25
N LEU A 408 -24.74 -22.22 28.42
CA LEU A 408 -24.97 -23.63 28.77
C LEU A 408 -23.78 -24.27 29.50
N TYR A 409 -22.56 -23.98 29.09
CA TYR A 409 -21.34 -24.69 29.51
C TYR A 409 -20.31 -23.79 30.24
N GLY A 410 -20.61 -22.50 30.44
CA GLY A 410 -19.70 -21.53 31.05
C GLY A 410 -18.40 -21.34 30.26
N GLU A 411 -17.33 -21.03 30.99
CA GLU A 411 -15.99 -20.86 30.40
C GLU A 411 -15.38 -22.17 29.85
N ASN A 412 -15.94 -23.32 30.23
CA ASN A 412 -15.54 -24.65 29.72
C ASN A 412 -16.14 -24.98 28.34
N ALA A 413 -16.94 -24.10 27.76
CA ALA A 413 -17.55 -24.31 26.46
C ALA A 413 -16.50 -24.60 25.39
N GLN A 414 -16.71 -25.67 24.65
CA GLN A 414 -15.95 -26.03 23.45
C GLN A 414 -16.83 -25.71 22.25
N ILE A 415 -16.44 -24.72 21.46
CA ILE A 415 -17.24 -24.25 20.34
C ILE A 415 -16.83 -25.01 19.09
N VAL A 416 -17.80 -25.69 18.48
CA VAL A 416 -17.70 -26.27 17.14
C VAL A 416 -18.74 -25.58 16.27
N TYR A 417 -18.32 -24.92 15.21
CA TYR A 417 -19.20 -24.20 14.30
C TYR A 417 -19.07 -24.74 12.88
N GLU A 418 -20.18 -25.02 12.23
CA GLU A 418 -20.17 -25.55 10.87
C GLU A 418 -19.54 -24.54 9.91
N LEU A 419 -18.45 -24.94 9.25
CA LEU A 419 -17.70 -24.10 8.32
C LEU A 419 -18.59 -23.58 7.18
N GLU A 420 -19.53 -24.40 6.70
CA GLU A 420 -20.45 -24.02 5.62
C GLU A 420 -21.35 -22.84 5.99
N LYS A 421 -21.78 -22.72 7.24
CA LYS A 421 -22.55 -21.56 7.73
C LYS A 421 -21.75 -20.28 7.72
N PHE A 422 -20.42 -20.39 7.80
CA PHE A 422 -19.50 -19.27 7.77
C PHE A 422 -18.75 -19.13 6.45
N LYS A 423 -19.11 -19.92 5.44
CA LYS A 423 -18.47 -19.91 4.13
C LYS A 423 -18.57 -18.52 3.48
N ILE A 424 -17.43 -17.99 3.12
CA ILE A 424 -17.27 -16.68 2.52
C ILE A 424 -16.59 -16.88 1.18
N ASP A 425 -17.38 -17.02 0.11
CA ASP A 425 -16.91 -17.11 -1.27
C ASP A 425 -16.88 -15.71 -1.92
N TYR A 426 -16.40 -14.70 -1.20
CA TYR A 426 -16.41 -13.34 -1.68
C TYR A 426 -15.10 -12.96 -2.34
N PHE A 427 -15.21 -12.39 -3.53
CA PHE A 427 -14.08 -11.97 -4.36
C PHE A 427 -13.12 -10.99 -3.66
N MET A 428 -13.65 -10.17 -2.75
CA MET A 428 -12.93 -9.07 -2.10
C MET A 428 -12.51 -9.38 -0.67
N ILE A 429 -13.01 -10.45 -0.07
CA ILE A 429 -12.66 -10.86 1.29
C ILE A 429 -11.57 -11.90 1.18
N GLY A 430 -10.37 -11.52 1.59
CA GLY A 430 -9.17 -12.29 1.35
C GLY A 430 -9.13 -13.67 2.00
N SER A 431 -7.98 -14.29 1.90
CA SER A 431 -7.74 -15.71 2.16
C SER A 431 -7.90 -16.18 3.62
N PHE A 432 -8.31 -15.34 4.56
CA PHE A 432 -8.42 -15.73 5.98
C PHE A 432 -9.43 -16.83 6.24
N PHE A 433 -10.48 -16.92 5.44
CA PHE A 433 -11.54 -17.92 5.57
C PHE A 433 -11.73 -18.77 4.31
N LYS A 434 -10.66 -18.98 3.53
CA LYS A 434 -10.76 -19.95 2.41
C LYS A 434 -10.89 -21.36 2.96
N PRO A 435 -11.96 -22.08 2.61
CA PRO A 435 -12.22 -23.43 3.13
C PRO A 435 -11.09 -24.45 2.91
N ASN A 436 -10.25 -24.22 1.91
CA ASN A 436 -9.16 -25.13 1.53
C ASN A 436 -7.82 -24.79 2.21
N ASN A 437 -7.78 -23.88 3.18
CA ASN A 437 -6.55 -23.58 3.88
C ASN A 437 -6.51 -24.29 5.22
N ASP A 438 -6.20 -25.60 5.19
CA ASP A 438 -6.14 -26.50 6.35
C ASP A 438 -5.39 -25.95 7.57
N ARG A 439 -4.49 -25.01 7.34
CA ARG A 439 -3.69 -24.39 8.39
C ARG A 439 -4.50 -23.42 9.27
N TYR A 440 -5.53 -22.79 8.70
CA TYR A 440 -6.35 -21.77 9.37
C TYR A 440 -7.70 -22.31 9.84
N ASN A 441 -8.15 -23.43 9.27
CA ASN A 441 -9.47 -23.98 9.58
C ASN A 441 -9.49 -24.88 10.81
N LYS A 442 -8.32 -25.39 11.26
CA LYS A 442 -8.28 -26.44 12.28
C LYS A 442 -8.19 -25.95 13.73
N LYS A 443 -7.70 -24.72 14.00
CA LYS A 443 -7.59 -24.18 15.37
C LYS A 443 -7.71 -22.66 15.38
N LEU A 444 -8.90 -22.15 15.64
CA LEU A 444 -9.11 -20.72 15.88
C LEU A 444 -8.52 -20.23 17.21
N ASP A 445 -8.24 -21.15 18.13
CA ASP A 445 -7.54 -20.88 19.41
C ASP A 445 -6.17 -20.23 19.19
N TYR A 446 -5.47 -20.58 18.08
CA TYR A 446 -4.19 -19.98 17.70
C TYR A 446 -4.30 -18.46 17.49
N PHE A 447 -5.47 -17.98 17.07
CA PHE A 447 -5.70 -16.56 16.81
C PHE A 447 -6.29 -15.80 18.02
N GLY A 448 -6.47 -16.47 19.18
CA GLY A 448 -7.01 -15.83 20.38
C GLY A 448 -8.53 -15.68 20.39
N PHE A 449 -9.27 -16.34 19.51
CA PHE A 449 -10.75 -16.33 19.51
C PHE A 449 -11.31 -16.92 20.80
N ASP A 450 -10.69 -18.00 21.32
CA ASP A 450 -10.99 -18.59 22.62
C ASP A 450 -10.98 -17.55 23.75
N TYR A 451 -9.95 -16.71 23.78
CA TYR A 451 -9.82 -15.63 24.75
C TYR A 451 -10.89 -14.56 24.57
N VAL A 452 -11.10 -14.08 23.33
CA VAL A 452 -12.06 -12.99 23.05
C VAL A 452 -13.48 -13.39 23.40
N PHE A 453 -13.85 -14.64 23.12
CA PHE A 453 -15.16 -15.16 23.47
C PHE A 453 -15.23 -15.73 24.91
N GLY A 454 -14.09 -15.89 25.59
CA GLY A 454 -14.02 -16.46 26.94
C GLY A 454 -14.53 -17.90 26.96
N VAL A 455 -14.05 -18.74 26.05
CA VAL A 455 -14.39 -20.15 25.91
C VAL A 455 -13.12 -21.01 25.93
N LYS A 456 -13.25 -22.30 26.24
CA LYS A 456 -12.12 -23.20 26.36
C LYS A 456 -11.41 -23.46 25.02
N SER A 457 -12.17 -23.60 23.96
CA SER A 457 -11.66 -23.77 22.61
C SER A 457 -12.69 -23.41 21.55
N MET A 458 -12.23 -23.10 20.35
CA MET A 458 -13.08 -22.82 19.21
C MET A 458 -12.50 -23.42 17.92
N LYS A 459 -13.32 -24.13 17.14
CA LYS A 459 -12.94 -24.68 15.84
C LYS A 459 -14.09 -24.64 14.85
N PHE A 460 -13.76 -24.61 13.57
CA PHE A 460 -14.70 -24.83 12.47
C PHE A 460 -14.58 -26.28 11.96
N GLU A 461 -15.69 -26.93 11.72
CA GLU A 461 -15.77 -28.26 11.11
C GLU A 461 -16.62 -28.26 9.84
#